data_f7c9f51028507679b51a58b49fc433fc
#
_entry.id   f7c9f51028507679b51a58b49fc433fc
#
_cell.length_a   1.000
_cell.length_b   1.000
_cell.length_c   1.000
_cell.angle_alpha   90.00
_cell.angle_beta   90.00
_cell.angle_gamma   90.00
#
_symmetry.space_group_name_H-M   'P 1'
#
loop_
_entity.id
_entity.type
_entity.pdbx_description
1 polymer ?
#
loop_
_entity_poly.entity_id
_entity_poly.type
_entity_poly.pdbx_seq_one_letter_code
_entity_poly.pdbx_strand_id
1 'polypeptide(L)'
;SDNSLYVLNGESRNIWITPENYQEVAVVFGPAFVREHGVDVAALEGLFMAPLNSQRNALFSGWLSSTLTRLSQSEDAPCQQVLARQLLDDCLYILDTASVCLDRGELWRRTEERTIMRKVSEWAADSPEESLNLLQLAQVAGSSVRQLQHAFKAYTGITPSHWLRLRRLNGAHRELLTARGHTVAEVAMRWSFWHLGRFSSSYQALFKELPSETLKRRKETRYGF
;
A
#
# COMPACT_ATOMS: atom_id res chain seq x y z
N SER A 1 -1.60 17.11 -6.89
CA SER A 1 -1.02 16.38 -5.75
C SER A 1 -2.14 16.08 -4.78
N ASP A 2 -2.40 14.80 -4.62
CA ASP A 2 -3.46 14.33 -3.72
C ASP A 2 -2.85 14.28 -2.31
N ASN A 3 -3.16 15.26 -1.48
CA ASN A 3 -2.74 15.31 -0.08
C ASN A 3 -3.70 14.44 0.75
N SER A 4 -3.63 13.14 0.59
CA SER A 4 -4.44 12.20 1.37
C SER A 4 -3.70 11.80 2.65
N LEU A 5 -4.41 11.80 3.77
CA LEU A 5 -3.95 11.26 5.05
C LEU A 5 -4.47 9.83 5.19
N TYR A 6 -3.62 8.93 5.66
CA TYR A 6 -4.00 7.54 5.94
C TYR A 6 -3.63 7.20 7.38
N VAL A 7 -4.50 6.44 8.04
CA VAL A 7 -4.20 5.83 9.34
C VAL A 7 -3.87 4.36 9.11
N LEU A 8 -2.76 3.92 9.68
CA LEU A 8 -2.28 2.55 9.53
C LEU A 8 -2.21 1.87 10.88
N ASN A 9 -2.66 0.62 10.94
CA ASN A 9 -2.34 -0.24 12.07
C ASN A 9 -0.98 -0.92 11.81
N GLY A 10 -0.01 -0.69 12.68
CA GLY A 10 1.34 -1.27 12.56
C GLY A 10 1.39 -2.80 12.67
N GLU A 11 0.32 -3.43 13.17
CA GLU A 11 0.20 -4.89 13.25
C GLU A 11 -0.28 -5.53 11.95
N SER A 12 -0.88 -4.76 11.05
CA SER A 12 -1.37 -5.25 9.77
C SER A 12 -0.30 -5.17 8.68
N ARG A 13 -0.19 -6.24 7.88
CA ARG A 13 0.63 -6.23 6.68
C ARG A 13 -0.08 -5.41 5.60
N ASN A 14 0.50 -4.29 5.23
CA ASN A 14 -0.06 -3.40 4.22
C ASN A 14 0.74 -3.51 2.93
N ILE A 15 0.05 -3.59 1.79
CA ILE A 15 0.66 -3.57 0.46
C ILE A 15 0.24 -2.26 -0.22
N TRP A 16 1.22 -1.46 -0.60
CA TRP A 16 1.03 -0.18 -1.26
C TRP A 16 1.48 -0.25 -2.72
N ILE A 17 0.73 0.41 -3.59
CA ILE A 17 1.16 0.73 -4.95
C ILE A 17 1.29 2.24 -5.00
N THR A 18 2.53 2.73 -5.10
CA THR A 18 2.82 4.16 -5.12
C THR A 18 3.10 4.64 -6.54
N PRO A 19 2.70 5.88 -6.91
CA PRO A 19 3.12 6.53 -8.15
C PRO A 19 4.64 6.72 -8.22
N GLU A 20 5.17 6.96 -9.42
CA GLU A 20 6.63 7.15 -9.65
C GLU A 20 7.24 8.29 -8.82
N ASN A 21 6.46 9.35 -8.53
CA ASN A 21 6.90 10.54 -7.77
C ASN A 21 6.20 10.61 -6.41
N TYR A 22 6.07 9.46 -5.74
CA TYR A 22 5.43 9.40 -4.43
C TYR A 22 6.35 9.93 -3.34
N GLN A 23 5.83 10.82 -2.51
CA GLN A 23 6.47 11.28 -1.29
C GLN A 23 5.50 11.09 -0.14
N GLU A 24 5.97 10.50 0.95
CA GLU A 24 5.18 10.34 2.17
C GLU A 24 5.96 10.82 3.38
N VAL A 25 5.22 11.26 4.38
CA VAL A 25 5.71 11.45 5.74
C VAL A 25 4.92 10.51 6.62
N ALA A 26 5.59 9.57 7.26
CA ALA A 26 4.99 8.64 8.20
C ALA A 26 5.31 9.09 9.64
N VAL A 27 4.24 9.21 10.46
CA VAL A 27 4.37 9.40 11.92
C VAL A 27 3.96 8.10 12.58
N VAL A 28 4.85 7.53 13.38
CA VAL A 28 4.63 6.25 14.05
C VAL A 28 4.59 6.48 15.56
N PHE A 29 3.47 6.15 16.17
CA PHE A 29 3.31 6.16 17.61
C PHE A 29 3.47 4.75 18.18
N GLY A 30 4.37 4.59 19.16
CA GLY A 30 4.56 3.30 19.83
C GLY A 30 3.30 2.86 20.60
N PRO A 31 3.00 1.56 20.70
CA PRO A 31 1.78 1.08 21.38
C PRO A 31 1.73 1.43 22.86
N ALA A 32 2.87 1.52 23.56
CA ALA A 32 2.93 1.98 24.94
C ALA A 32 2.52 3.44 25.05
N PHE A 33 3.06 4.31 24.20
CA PHE A 33 2.76 5.74 24.16
C PHE A 33 1.26 6.01 23.88
N VAL A 34 0.68 5.27 22.93
CA VAL A 34 -0.76 5.40 22.60
C VAL A 34 -1.65 5.01 23.80
N ARG A 35 -1.31 3.91 24.50
CA ARG A 35 -2.05 3.47 25.70
C ARG A 35 -1.94 4.44 26.87
N GLU A 36 -0.75 4.98 27.14
CA GLU A 36 -0.50 5.95 28.20
C GLU A 36 -1.31 7.24 28.00
N HIS A 37 -1.61 7.59 26.75
CA HIS A 37 -2.42 8.76 26.42
C HIS A 37 -3.91 8.46 26.26
N GLY A 38 -4.37 7.26 26.63
CA GLY A 38 -5.79 6.90 26.69
C GLY A 38 -6.48 6.81 25.33
N VAL A 39 -5.74 6.59 24.24
CA VAL A 39 -6.31 6.50 22.90
C VAL A 39 -7.03 5.16 22.72
N ASP A 40 -8.30 5.21 22.41
CA ASP A 40 -9.07 4.03 22.02
C ASP A 40 -8.80 3.69 20.54
N VAL A 41 -7.87 2.75 20.33
CA VAL A 41 -7.50 2.29 18.99
C VAL A 41 -8.67 1.60 18.28
N ALA A 42 -9.60 0.97 19.05
CA ALA A 42 -10.77 0.33 18.46
C ALA A 42 -11.73 1.36 17.83
N ALA A 43 -11.85 2.56 18.41
CA ALA A 43 -12.62 3.64 17.82
C ALA A 43 -12.07 4.12 16.47
N LEU A 44 -10.78 3.89 16.19
CA LEU A 44 -10.14 4.26 14.93
C LEU A 44 -10.27 3.19 13.84
N GLU A 45 -10.80 2.01 14.17
CA GLU A 45 -10.86 0.88 13.23
C GLU A 45 -11.53 1.21 11.88
N GLY A 46 -12.58 2.00 11.88
CA GLY A 46 -13.27 2.45 10.66
C GLY A 46 -12.44 3.38 9.77
N LEU A 47 -11.39 3.98 10.30
CA LEU A 47 -10.55 4.96 9.61
C LEU A 47 -9.26 4.34 9.05
N PHE A 48 -8.88 3.13 9.49
CA PHE A 48 -7.66 2.48 9.00
C PHE A 48 -7.73 2.22 7.49
N MET A 49 -6.64 2.51 6.80
CA MET A 49 -6.46 2.29 5.36
C MET A 49 -7.44 3.09 4.47
N ALA A 50 -8.25 3.97 5.02
CA ALA A 50 -9.13 4.84 4.23
C ALA A 50 -8.43 6.17 3.94
N PRO A 51 -8.48 6.70 2.71
CA PRO A 51 -8.02 8.05 2.43
C PRO A 51 -8.92 9.04 3.16
N LEU A 52 -8.34 9.82 4.06
CA LEU A 52 -9.02 10.88 4.76
C LEU A 52 -8.81 12.17 3.96
N ASN A 53 -9.79 12.54 3.16
CA ASN A 53 -9.77 13.80 2.43
C ASN A 53 -10.45 14.87 3.28
N SER A 54 -9.68 15.82 3.76
CA SER A 54 -10.23 17.04 4.34
C SER A 54 -9.56 18.26 3.71
N GLN A 55 -10.28 19.37 3.65
CA GLN A 55 -9.70 20.67 3.24
C GLN A 55 -8.53 21.09 4.15
N ARG A 56 -8.43 20.50 5.34
CA ARG A 56 -7.39 20.73 6.34
C ARG A 56 -6.12 19.91 6.12
N ASN A 57 -6.14 18.88 5.26
CA ASN A 57 -4.96 18.03 5.03
C ASN A 57 -3.74 18.83 4.54
N ALA A 58 -3.94 19.85 3.72
CA ALA A 58 -2.85 20.70 3.25
C ALA A 58 -2.23 21.53 4.39
N LEU A 59 -3.06 22.08 5.28
CA LEU A 59 -2.60 22.81 6.46
C LEU A 59 -1.89 21.89 7.44
N PHE A 60 -2.43 20.70 7.66
CA PHE A 60 -1.81 19.67 8.51
C PHE A 60 -0.46 19.22 7.96
N SER A 61 -0.33 18.98 6.67
CA SER A 61 0.93 18.61 6.03
C SER A 61 2.02 19.67 6.25
N GLY A 62 1.69 20.95 6.09
CA GLY A 62 2.61 22.06 6.36
C GLY A 62 3.00 22.16 7.84
N TRP A 63 2.03 22.05 8.73
CA TRP A 63 2.26 22.03 10.17
C TRP A 63 3.10 20.81 10.60
N LEU A 64 2.80 19.61 10.11
CA LEU A 64 3.55 18.38 10.39
C LEU A 64 5.01 18.51 9.96
N SER A 65 5.28 19.00 8.76
CA SER A 65 6.64 19.23 8.26
C SER A 65 7.41 20.21 9.15
N SER A 66 6.75 21.29 9.59
CA SER A 66 7.34 22.27 10.52
C SER A 66 7.65 21.65 11.89
N THR A 67 6.73 20.85 12.43
CA THR A 67 6.88 20.19 13.74
C THR A 67 8.00 19.14 13.70
N LEU A 68 8.08 18.34 12.64
CA LEU A 68 9.15 17.37 12.44
C LEU A 68 10.51 18.03 12.30
N THR A 69 10.59 19.18 11.60
CA THR A 69 11.83 19.97 11.52
C THR A 69 12.27 20.47 12.90
N ARG A 70 11.34 20.95 13.72
CA ARG A 70 11.61 21.39 15.10
C ARG A 70 12.07 20.24 15.99
N LEU A 71 11.42 19.07 15.89
CA LEU A 71 11.81 17.86 16.62
C LEU A 71 13.22 17.41 16.25
N SER A 72 13.59 17.47 14.96
CA SER A 72 14.93 17.07 14.51
C SER A 72 16.04 18.04 14.94
N GLN A 73 15.70 19.28 15.28
CA GLN A 73 16.63 20.32 15.74
C GLN A 73 16.71 20.42 17.26
N SER A 74 15.81 19.77 18.01
CA SER A 74 15.76 19.82 19.48
C SER A 74 16.54 18.63 20.04
N GLU A 75 17.57 18.92 20.84
CA GLU A 75 18.31 17.92 21.61
C GLU A 75 17.73 17.74 23.03
N ASP A 76 16.73 18.54 23.40
CA ASP A 76 16.12 18.54 24.74
C ASP A 76 15.00 17.49 24.83
N ALA A 77 15.24 16.42 25.57
CA ALA A 77 14.29 15.32 25.77
C ALA A 77 12.91 15.74 26.32
N PRO A 78 12.78 16.62 27.33
CA PRO A 78 11.49 17.15 27.77
C PRO A 78 10.73 17.88 26.66
N CYS A 79 11.41 18.68 25.87
CA CYS A 79 10.79 19.38 24.73
C CYS A 79 10.29 18.39 23.67
N GLN A 80 11.05 17.33 23.38
CA GLN A 80 10.65 16.27 22.45
C GLN A 80 9.41 15.53 22.91
N GLN A 81 9.27 15.24 24.23
CA GLN A 81 8.08 14.58 24.77
C GLN A 81 6.83 15.46 24.66
N VAL A 82 6.93 16.75 24.97
CA VAL A 82 5.83 17.69 24.83
C VAL A 82 5.39 17.81 23.37
N LEU A 83 6.32 17.92 22.45
CA LEU A 83 6.04 18.00 21.02
C LEU A 83 5.44 16.69 20.47
N ALA A 84 5.90 15.53 20.93
CA ALA A 84 5.35 14.23 20.55
C ALA A 84 3.91 14.07 21.03
N ARG A 85 3.61 14.50 22.26
CA ARG A 85 2.24 14.52 22.78
C ARG A 85 1.33 15.45 21.98
N GLN A 86 1.77 16.67 21.71
CA GLN A 86 1.02 17.62 20.92
C GLN A 86 0.75 17.07 19.50
N LEU A 87 1.74 16.41 18.89
CA LEU A 87 1.59 15.77 17.59
C LEU A 87 0.51 14.68 17.61
N LEU A 88 0.46 13.86 18.68
CA LEU A 88 -0.58 12.86 18.84
C LEU A 88 -1.98 13.52 18.98
N ASP A 89 -2.11 14.52 19.84
CA ASP A 89 -3.37 15.22 20.07
C ASP A 89 -3.89 15.87 18.78
N ASP A 90 -3.01 16.47 17.98
CA ASP A 90 -3.37 17.07 16.70
C ASP A 90 -3.75 16.01 15.65
N CYS A 91 -3.08 14.87 15.61
CA CYS A 91 -3.47 13.74 14.78
C CYS A 91 -4.86 13.22 15.17
N LEU A 92 -5.12 13.03 16.46
CA LEU A 92 -6.42 12.57 16.96
C LEU A 92 -7.54 13.56 16.66
N TYR A 93 -7.29 14.86 16.82
CA TYR A 93 -8.26 15.91 16.47
C TYR A 93 -8.63 15.88 14.97
N ILE A 94 -7.67 15.63 14.09
CA ILE A 94 -7.95 15.50 12.65
C ILE A 94 -8.78 14.27 12.37
N LEU A 95 -8.46 13.14 13.03
CA LEU A 95 -9.18 11.89 12.87
C LEU A 95 -10.61 12.00 13.39
N ASP A 96 -10.82 12.64 14.54
CA ASP A 96 -12.15 12.91 15.10
C ASP A 96 -12.96 13.79 14.16
N THR A 97 -12.37 14.87 13.65
CA THR A 97 -13.03 15.76 12.69
C THR A 97 -13.37 15.02 11.37
N ALA A 98 -12.50 14.13 10.91
CA ALA A 98 -12.76 13.32 9.73
C ALA A 98 -13.89 12.30 9.97
N SER A 99 -13.94 11.68 11.15
CA SER A 99 -14.98 10.71 11.52
C SER A 99 -16.35 11.35 11.63
N VAL A 100 -16.45 12.56 12.19
CA VAL A 100 -17.70 13.32 12.30
C VAL A 100 -18.25 13.74 10.93
N CYS A 101 -17.39 13.94 9.93
CA CYS A 101 -17.80 14.29 8.58
C CYS A 101 -18.31 13.11 7.75
N LEU A 102 -18.12 11.86 8.22
CA LEU A 102 -18.59 10.67 7.56
C LEU A 102 -20.00 10.30 8.06
N ASP A 103 -20.94 10.12 7.15
CA ASP A 103 -22.22 9.55 7.53
C ASP A 103 -22.07 8.04 7.90
N ARG A 104 -23.06 7.48 8.61
CA ARG A 104 -23.05 6.07 9.01
C ARG A 104 -22.95 5.10 7.84
N GLY A 105 -23.55 5.43 6.71
CA GLY A 105 -23.53 4.61 5.52
C GLY A 105 -22.16 4.63 4.84
N GLU A 106 -21.46 5.75 4.93
CA GLU A 106 -20.09 5.88 4.42
C GLU A 106 -19.09 5.16 5.30
N LEU A 107 -19.20 5.24 6.63
CA LEU A 107 -18.40 4.45 7.56
C LEU A 107 -18.58 2.95 7.36
N TRP A 108 -19.83 2.49 7.18
CA TRP A 108 -20.12 1.07 6.91
C TRP A 108 -19.48 0.61 5.60
N ARG A 109 -19.64 1.37 4.51
CA ARG A 109 -19.01 1.06 3.23
C ARG A 109 -17.48 1.01 3.33
N ARG A 110 -16.86 1.95 4.02
CA ARG A 110 -15.41 1.96 4.24
C ARG A 110 -14.94 0.76 5.05
N THR A 111 -15.70 0.32 6.05
CA THR A 111 -15.38 -0.88 6.83
C THR A 111 -15.44 -2.14 5.96
N GLU A 112 -16.44 -2.25 5.09
CA GLU A 112 -16.59 -3.37 4.14
C GLU A 112 -15.43 -3.38 3.12
N GLU A 113 -15.17 -2.25 2.48
CA GLU A 113 -14.07 -2.10 1.53
C GLU A 113 -12.71 -2.40 2.17
N ARG A 114 -12.48 -1.95 3.39
CA ARG A 114 -11.29 -2.28 4.17
C ARG A 114 -11.17 -3.78 4.42
N THR A 115 -12.24 -4.44 4.81
CA THR A 115 -12.26 -5.88 5.04
C THR A 115 -11.89 -6.64 3.78
N ILE A 116 -12.41 -6.23 2.62
CA ILE A 116 -12.07 -6.77 1.31
C ILE A 116 -10.57 -6.61 1.05
N MET A 117 -10.04 -5.39 1.19
CA MET A 117 -8.62 -5.10 0.92
C MET A 117 -7.69 -5.82 1.87
N ARG A 118 -8.03 -5.95 3.15
CA ARG A 118 -7.27 -6.72 4.13
C ARG A 118 -7.14 -8.19 3.71
N LYS A 119 -8.25 -8.85 3.37
CA LYS A 119 -8.23 -10.25 2.91
C LYS A 119 -7.40 -10.44 1.64
N VAL A 120 -7.49 -9.50 0.70
CA VAL A 120 -6.65 -9.49 -0.51
C VAL A 120 -5.17 -9.37 -0.15
N SER A 121 -4.82 -8.49 0.79
CA SER A 121 -3.44 -8.28 1.23
C SER A 121 -2.88 -9.49 1.96
N GLU A 122 -3.66 -10.11 2.84
CA GLU A 122 -3.31 -11.35 3.55
C GLU A 122 -3.03 -12.48 2.56
N TRP A 123 -3.96 -12.75 1.65
CA TRP A 123 -3.73 -13.73 0.60
C TRP A 123 -2.48 -13.41 -0.24
N ALA A 124 -2.30 -12.16 -0.63
CA ALA A 124 -1.17 -11.77 -1.45
C ALA A 124 0.18 -11.98 -0.75
N ALA A 125 0.23 -11.86 0.57
CA ALA A 125 1.42 -12.11 1.38
C ALA A 125 1.69 -13.62 1.55
N ASP A 126 0.63 -14.40 1.76
CA ASP A 126 0.74 -15.84 2.04
C ASP A 126 0.97 -16.67 0.77
N SER A 127 0.52 -16.18 -0.38
CA SER A 127 0.59 -16.89 -1.66
C SER A 127 1.30 -16.06 -2.75
N PRO A 128 2.60 -15.74 -2.59
CA PRO A 128 3.32 -14.82 -3.47
C PRO A 128 3.44 -15.30 -4.92
N GLU A 129 3.37 -16.59 -5.16
CA GLU A 129 3.52 -17.23 -6.47
C GLU A 129 2.18 -17.60 -7.12
N GLU A 130 1.08 -17.50 -6.38
CA GLU A 130 -0.23 -17.88 -6.88
C GLU A 130 -0.81 -16.81 -7.82
N SER A 131 -1.33 -17.27 -8.96
CA SER A 131 -1.97 -16.40 -9.95
C SER A 131 -3.48 -16.66 -9.98
N LEU A 132 -4.24 -15.75 -9.38
CA LEU A 132 -5.69 -15.78 -9.42
C LEU A 132 -6.25 -14.99 -10.60
N ASN A 133 -7.46 -15.38 -11.02
CA ASN A 133 -8.31 -14.55 -11.85
C ASN A 133 -9.20 -13.63 -11.00
N LEU A 134 -9.96 -12.73 -11.63
CA LEU A 134 -10.78 -11.75 -10.93
C LEU A 134 -11.87 -12.37 -10.04
N LEU A 135 -12.50 -13.47 -10.51
CA LEU A 135 -13.54 -14.16 -9.75
C LEU A 135 -12.97 -14.86 -8.52
N GLN A 136 -11.84 -15.53 -8.68
CA GLN A 136 -11.13 -16.17 -7.56
C GLN A 136 -10.69 -15.15 -6.53
N LEU A 137 -10.19 -13.98 -6.95
CA LEU A 137 -9.83 -12.91 -6.03
C LEU A 137 -11.04 -12.37 -5.27
N ALA A 138 -12.20 -12.25 -5.92
CA ALA A 138 -13.45 -11.86 -5.27
C ALA A 138 -13.90 -12.92 -4.24
N GLN A 139 -13.73 -14.22 -4.54
CA GLN A 139 -14.00 -15.32 -3.59
C GLN A 139 -13.09 -15.25 -2.37
N VAL A 140 -11.77 -15.06 -2.56
CA VAL A 140 -10.81 -14.88 -1.46
C VAL A 140 -11.21 -13.69 -0.59
N ALA A 141 -11.60 -12.59 -1.19
CA ALA A 141 -12.07 -11.40 -0.48
C ALA A 141 -13.43 -11.58 0.22
N GLY A 142 -14.17 -12.65 -0.11
CA GLY A 142 -15.54 -12.86 0.38
C GLY A 142 -16.50 -11.79 -0.10
N SER A 143 -16.34 -11.32 -1.35
CA SER A 143 -17.10 -10.21 -1.92
C SER A 143 -17.57 -10.51 -3.33
N SER A 144 -18.51 -9.70 -3.83
CA SER A 144 -18.83 -9.69 -5.25
C SER A 144 -17.71 -8.98 -6.05
N VAL A 145 -17.61 -9.28 -7.35
CA VAL A 145 -16.67 -8.58 -8.25
C VAL A 145 -16.87 -7.06 -8.23
N ARG A 146 -18.12 -6.61 -8.13
CA ARG A 146 -18.46 -5.18 -8.06
C ARG A 146 -17.91 -4.52 -6.79
N GLN A 147 -18.11 -5.15 -5.62
CA GLN A 147 -17.58 -4.65 -4.35
C GLN A 147 -16.05 -4.64 -4.36
N LEU A 148 -15.42 -5.71 -4.89
CA LEU A 148 -13.98 -5.77 -5.08
C LEU A 148 -13.46 -4.62 -5.94
N GLN A 149 -14.13 -4.32 -7.08
CA GLN A 149 -13.76 -3.21 -7.96
C GLN A 149 -13.88 -1.86 -7.24
N HIS A 150 -14.94 -1.66 -6.46
CA HIS A 150 -15.12 -0.45 -5.64
C HIS A 150 -14.02 -0.30 -4.60
N ALA A 151 -13.74 -1.35 -3.83
CA ALA A 151 -12.69 -1.35 -2.82
C ALA A 151 -11.32 -1.02 -3.45
N PHE A 152 -10.95 -1.69 -4.55
CA PHE A 152 -9.71 -1.39 -5.25
C PHE A 152 -9.62 0.05 -5.74
N LYS A 153 -10.71 0.57 -6.33
CA LYS A 153 -10.73 1.95 -6.82
C LYS A 153 -10.58 2.94 -5.67
N ALA A 154 -11.25 2.70 -4.55
CA ALA A 154 -11.18 3.55 -3.37
C ALA A 154 -9.79 3.55 -2.72
N TYR A 155 -9.14 2.37 -2.60
CA TYR A 155 -7.90 2.22 -1.85
C TYR A 155 -6.63 2.34 -2.68
N THR A 156 -6.66 1.95 -3.95
CA THR A 156 -5.45 1.89 -4.79
C THR A 156 -5.52 2.79 -6.02
N GLY A 157 -6.70 3.33 -6.33
CA GLY A 157 -6.91 4.10 -7.56
C GLY A 157 -6.92 3.26 -8.85
N ILE A 158 -6.56 1.96 -8.80
CA ILE A 158 -6.49 1.07 -9.96
C ILE A 158 -7.55 -0.03 -9.89
N THR A 159 -7.75 -0.75 -10.98
CA THR A 159 -8.68 -1.90 -11.00
C THR A 159 -8.00 -3.16 -10.46
N PRO A 160 -8.75 -4.12 -9.86
CA PRO A 160 -8.19 -5.39 -9.40
C PRO A 160 -7.54 -6.19 -10.53
N SER A 161 -8.07 -6.14 -11.76
CA SER A 161 -7.44 -6.79 -12.92
C SER A 161 -6.08 -6.18 -13.26
N HIS A 162 -5.94 -4.87 -13.16
CA HIS A 162 -4.65 -4.19 -13.36
C HIS A 162 -3.66 -4.57 -12.26
N TRP A 163 -4.09 -4.58 -11.01
CA TRP A 163 -3.29 -4.99 -9.87
C TRP A 163 -2.80 -6.45 -10.01
N LEU A 164 -3.68 -7.39 -10.37
CA LEU A 164 -3.32 -8.79 -10.63
C LEU A 164 -2.28 -8.91 -11.75
N ARG A 165 -2.40 -8.07 -12.79
CA ARG A 165 -1.39 -8.04 -13.87
C ARG A 165 -0.04 -7.54 -13.38
N LEU A 166 -0.02 -6.46 -12.59
CA LEU A 166 1.23 -5.94 -11.98
C LEU A 166 1.88 -6.98 -11.07
N ARG A 167 1.08 -7.67 -10.24
CA ARG A 167 1.57 -8.75 -9.38
C ARG A 167 2.24 -9.86 -10.19
N ARG A 168 1.61 -10.32 -11.27
CA ARG A 168 2.16 -11.34 -12.17
C ARG A 168 3.45 -10.87 -12.85
N LEU A 169 3.52 -9.62 -13.30
CA LEU A 169 4.73 -9.04 -13.88
C LEU A 169 5.88 -9.00 -12.86
N ASN A 170 5.61 -8.58 -11.62
CA ASN A 170 6.60 -8.58 -10.54
C ASN A 170 7.06 -10.00 -10.18
N GLY A 171 6.16 -10.98 -10.19
CA GLY A 171 6.51 -12.39 -10.00
C GLY A 171 7.43 -12.91 -11.10
N ALA A 172 7.07 -12.65 -12.34
CA ALA A 172 7.88 -13.01 -13.50
C ALA A 172 9.27 -12.32 -13.47
N HIS A 173 9.34 -11.05 -13.06
CA HIS A 173 10.60 -10.33 -12.91
C HIS A 173 11.49 -10.97 -11.84
N ARG A 174 10.96 -11.26 -10.66
CA ARG A 174 11.71 -11.96 -9.60
C ARG A 174 12.24 -13.32 -10.08
N GLU A 175 11.41 -14.07 -10.80
CA GLU A 175 11.80 -15.36 -11.32
C GLU A 175 12.89 -15.25 -12.41
N LEU A 176 12.80 -14.28 -13.32
CA LEU A 176 13.85 -14.00 -14.30
C LEU A 176 15.17 -13.63 -13.64
N LEU A 177 15.16 -12.99 -12.49
CA LEU A 177 16.35 -12.66 -11.70
C LEU A 177 16.93 -13.86 -10.95
N THR A 178 16.11 -14.82 -10.49
CA THR A 178 16.51 -15.88 -9.55
C THR A 178 16.57 -17.27 -10.15
N ALA A 179 15.60 -17.67 -10.97
CA ALA A 179 15.43 -19.04 -11.45
C ALA A 179 16.49 -19.45 -12.48
N ARG A 180 17.02 -20.67 -12.33
CA ARG A 180 18.06 -21.22 -13.21
C ARG A 180 17.45 -22.02 -14.35
N GLY A 181 17.98 -21.84 -15.56
CA GLY A 181 17.68 -22.73 -16.70
C GLY A 181 16.37 -22.45 -17.41
N HIS A 182 15.60 -21.42 -17.02
CA HIS A 182 14.34 -21.06 -17.66
C HIS A 182 14.53 -20.05 -18.79
N THR A 183 13.70 -20.20 -19.82
CA THR A 183 13.57 -19.23 -20.90
C THR A 183 12.54 -18.16 -20.52
N VAL A 184 12.60 -17.02 -21.20
CA VAL A 184 11.57 -15.95 -21.02
C VAL A 184 10.16 -16.48 -21.30
N ALA A 185 10.01 -17.39 -22.27
CA ALA A 185 8.72 -17.97 -22.63
C ALA A 185 8.16 -18.85 -21.50
N GLU A 186 8.99 -19.70 -20.90
CA GLU A 186 8.57 -20.56 -19.79
C GLU A 186 8.17 -19.74 -18.57
N VAL A 187 8.93 -18.71 -18.21
CA VAL A 187 8.58 -17.80 -17.12
C VAL A 187 7.27 -17.08 -17.42
N ALA A 188 7.09 -16.51 -18.62
CA ALA A 188 5.87 -15.85 -19.00
C ALA A 188 4.64 -16.77 -18.88
N MET A 189 4.73 -18.02 -19.39
CA MET A 189 3.64 -19.00 -19.31
C MET A 189 3.30 -19.37 -17.86
N ARG A 190 4.29 -19.56 -17.00
CA ARG A 190 4.10 -19.87 -15.57
C ARG A 190 3.32 -18.77 -14.85
N TRP A 191 3.60 -17.52 -15.22
CA TRP A 191 2.85 -16.36 -14.70
C TRP A 191 1.60 -16.02 -15.52
N SER A 192 1.05 -17.00 -16.27
CA SER A 192 -0.20 -16.90 -17.03
C SER A 192 -0.20 -15.80 -18.10
N PHE A 193 0.95 -15.55 -18.73
CA PHE A 193 1.06 -14.70 -19.91
C PHE A 193 1.16 -15.55 -21.17
N TRP A 194 0.04 -15.77 -21.83
CA TRP A 194 -0.06 -16.61 -23.04
C TRP A 194 0.40 -15.94 -24.34
N HIS A 195 0.52 -14.60 -24.33
CA HIS A 195 0.95 -13.80 -25.48
C HIS A 195 2.27 -13.10 -25.19
N LEU A 196 3.38 -13.68 -25.64
CA LEU A 196 4.74 -13.20 -25.35
C LEU A 196 4.98 -11.74 -25.80
N GLY A 197 4.41 -11.30 -26.92
CA GLY A 197 4.53 -9.92 -27.38
C GLY A 197 3.88 -8.94 -26.41
N ARG A 198 2.66 -9.26 -25.92
CA ARG A 198 1.96 -8.44 -24.92
C ARG A 198 2.66 -8.48 -23.55
N PHE A 199 3.23 -9.62 -23.20
CA PHE A 199 4.05 -9.75 -21.99
C PHE A 199 5.26 -8.85 -22.08
N SER A 200 6.06 -8.95 -23.14
CA SER A 200 7.28 -8.14 -23.31
C SER A 200 6.99 -6.64 -23.31
N SER A 201 5.95 -6.19 -24.02
CA SER A 201 5.56 -4.78 -24.01
C SER A 201 5.13 -4.29 -22.63
N SER A 202 4.36 -5.11 -21.88
CA SER A 202 3.91 -4.75 -20.52
C SER A 202 5.06 -4.76 -19.52
N TYR A 203 5.96 -5.69 -19.67
CA TYR A 203 7.15 -5.82 -18.84
C TYR A 203 8.08 -4.62 -19.07
N GLN A 204 8.37 -4.28 -20.33
CA GLN A 204 9.18 -3.11 -20.67
C GLN A 204 8.55 -1.79 -20.20
N ALA A 205 7.23 -1.66 -20.29
CA ALA A 205 6.52 -0.48 -19.78
C ALA A 205 6.73 -0.31 -18.26
N LEU A 206 6.74 -1.43 -17.50
CA LEU A 206 6.86 -1.40 -16.04
C LEU A 206 8.33 -1.30 -15.59
N PHE A 207 9.22 -2.14 -16.13
CA PHE A 207 10.60 -2.27 -15.64
C PHE A 207 11.64 -1.47 -16.46
N LYS A 208 11.21 -0.82 -17.56
CA LYS A 208 12.05 -0.05 -18.49
C LYS A 208 13.14 -0.86 -19.17
N GLU A 209 13.06 -2.19 -19.11
CA GLU A 209 13.95 -3.14 -19.77
C GLU A 209 13.15 -4.30 -20.35
N LEU A 210 13.70 -5.03 -21.31
CA LEU A 210 13.07 -6.24 -21.86
C LEU A 210 13.27 -7.45 -20.91
N PRO A 211 12.34 -8.43 -20.89
CA PRO A 211 12.53 -9.66 -20.10
C PRO A 211 13.81 -10.42 -20.43
N SER A 212 14.24 -10.37 -21.70
CA SER A 212 15.49 -10.97 -22.17
C SER A 212 16.74 -10.27 -21.62
N GLU A 213 16.67 -8.96 -21.42
CA GLU A 213 17.75 -8.16 -20.83
C GLU A 213 17.91 -8.48 -19.35
N THR A 214 16.79 -8.56 -18.60
CA THR A 214 16.80 -9.01 -17.21
C THR A 214 17.45 -10.39 -17.08
N LEU A 215 17.05 -11.32 -17.95
CA LEU A 215 17.60 -12.68 -17.94
C LEU A 215 19.10 -12.71 -18.30
N LYS A 216 19.55 -11.85 -19.22
CA LYS A 216 20.95 -11.73 -19.64
C LYS A 216 21.81 -11.12 -18.53
N ARG A 217 21.38 -10.01 -17.94
CA ARG A 217 22.06 -9.34 -16.82
C ARG A 217 22.34 -10.32 -15.68
N ARG A 218 21.39 -11.18 -15.34
CA ARG A 218 21.57 -12.23 -14.35
C ARG A 218 22.71 -13.19 -14.70
N LYS A 219 22.87 -13.54 -15.99
CA LYS A 219 23.97 -14.43 -16.45
C LYS A 219 25.33 -13.75 -16.29
N GLU A 220 25.40 -12.45 -16.59
CA GLU A 220 26.64 -11.65 -16.49
C GLU A 220 27.09 -11.45 -15.04
N THR A 221 26.17 -11.14 -14.11
CA THR A 221 26.50 -11.00 -12.67
C THR A 221 27.08 -12.28 -12.06
N ARG A 222 26.91 -13.43 -12.71
CA ARG A 222 27.38 -14.73 -12.22
C ARG A 222 28.74 -15.16 -12.77
N TYR A 223 29.19 -14.59 -13.88
CA TYR A 223 30.44 -14.93 -14.56
C TYR A 223 31.47 -13.79 -14.55
N GLY A 224 31.13 -12.66 -13.92
CA GLY A 224 32.04 -11.56 -13.68
C GLY A 224 32.84 -11.80 -12.40
N PHE A 225 34.02 -12.41 -12.56
CA PHE A 225 35.13 -12.25 -11.65
C PHE A 225 35.94 -11.05 -12.08
#